data_366d0b60e90fac9339b5ab8346d80a7b
#
_entry.id   366d0b60e90fac9339b5ab8346d80a7b
#
_cell.length_a   1.000
_cell.length_b   1.000
_cell.length_c   1.000
_cell.angle_alpha   90.00
_cell.angle_beta   90.00
_cell.angle_gamma   90.00
#
_symmetry.space_group_name_H-M   'P 1'
#
loop_
_entity.id
_entity.type
_entity.pdbx_description
1 polymer ?
#
loop_
_entity_poly.entity_id
_entity_poly.type
_entity_poly.pdbx_seq_one_letter_code
_entity_poly.pdbx_strand_id
1 'polypeptide(L)'
;MNFSYLRREPGFYRRVFTLALPVVLQNLITTSLGFMDTFMVGLVGQEQMSAVTVSNVPIYIIQLIIFGLQSGSRVLISQFWGRDDRASINRVMGIGFFVAGGISPICAVTMGLFPRQVLLLITDNLRLVELGTPYI
;
A
#
# COMPACT_ATOMS: atom_id res chain seq x y z
N MET A 1 34.55 -19.29 13.12
CA MET A 1 33.16 -19.01 12.68
C MET A 1 32.71 -20.22 11.88
N ASN A 2 31.76 -21.01 12.40
CA ASN A 2 31.25 -22.22 11.74
C ASN A 2 30.26 -21.86 10.65
N PHE A 3 30.64 -21.97 9.39
CA PHE A 3 29.80 -21.73 8.20
C PHE A 3 28.83 -22.88 7.92
N SER A 4 28.70 -23.87 8.80
CA SER A 4 27.77 -25.01 8.63
C SER A 4 26.28 -24.60 8.54
N TYR A 5 25.92 -23.41 9.03
CA TYR A 5 24.57 -22.85 8.90
C TYR A 5 24.19 -22.39 7.49
N LEU A 6 25.18 -22.28 6.57
CA LEU A 6 24.95 -21.93 5.18
C LEU A 6 24.68 -23.16 4.27
N ARG A 7 24.90 -24.37 4.81
CA ARG A 7 24.59 -25.62 4.12
C ARG A 7 23.12 -25.95 4.31
N ARG A 8 22.25 -25.21 3.61
CA ARG A 8 20.80 -25.39 3.67
C ARG A 8 20.40 -26.64 2.90
N GLU A 9 19.30 -27.29 3.37
CA GLU A 9 18.78 -28.52 2.79
C GLU A 9 18.63 -28.43 1.27
N PRO A 10 18.90 -29.54 0.52
CA PRO A 10 18.63 -29.61 -0.91
C PRO A 10 17.13 -29.39 -1.15
N GLY A 11 16.76 -28.25 -1.71
CA GLY A 11 15.37 -27.82 -1.95
C GLY A 11 14.98 -26.48 -1.31
N PHE A 12 15.77 -25.95 -0.36
CA PHE A 12 15.51 -24.64 0.24
C PHE A 12 15.41 -23.54 -0.83
N TYR A 13 16.39 -23.43 -1.70
CA TYR A 13 16.39 -22.45 -2.79
C TYR A 13 15.22 -22.61 -3.74
N ARG A 14 14.82 -23.84 -4.05
CA ARG A 14 13.66 -24.12 -4.89
C ARG A 14 12.37 -23.61 -4.23
N ARG A 15 12.18 -23.83 -2.94
CA ARG A 15 11.02 -23.30 -2.19
C ARG A 15 11.02 -21.79 -2.12
N VAL A 16 12.17 -21.18 -1.83
CA VAL A 16 12.31 -19.72 -1.82
C VAL A 16 11.98 -19.13 -3.19
N PHE A 17 12.53 -19.71 -4.26
CA PHE A 17 12.27 -19.24 -5.63
C PHE A 17 10.80 -19.38 -6.02
N THR A 18 10.17 -20.50 -5.68
CA THR A 18 8.75 -20.74 -5.99
C THR A 18 7.84 -19.76 -5.26
N LEU A 19 8.18 -19.34 -4.04
CA LEU A 19 7.41 -18.37 -3.28
C LEU A 19 7.75 -16.91 -3.66
N ALA A 20 9.01 -16.64 -3.93
CA ALA A 20 9.48 -15.29 -4.24
C ALA A 20 9.12 -14.85 -5.67
N LEU A 21 9.19 -15.76 -6.65
CA LEU A 21 8.97 -15.41 -8.06
C LEU A 21 7.60 -14.79 -8.34
N PRO A 22 6.47 -15.34 -7.86
CA PRO A 22 5.17 -14.70 -8.04
C PRO A 22 5.10 -13.29 -7.42
N VAL A 23 5.69 -13.11 -6.23
CA VAL A 23 5.70 -11.82 -5.53
C VAL A 23 6.56 -10.79 -6.29
N VAL A 24 7.72 -11.21 -6.80
CA VAL A 24 8.59 -10.35 -7.62
C VAL A 24 7.89 -9.94 -8.91
N LEU A 25 7.24 -10.89 -9.61
CA LEU A 25 6.50 -10.60 -10.83
C LEU A 25 5.33 -9.64 -10.57
N GLN A 26 4.58 -9.86 -9.49
CA GLN A 26 3.49 -8.96 -9.09
C GLN A 26 4.01 -7.55 -8.82
N ASN A 27 5.09 -7.41 -8.06
CA ASN A 27 5.69 -6.11 -7.78
C ASN A 27 6.24 -5.44 -9.04
N LEU A 28 6.85 -6.21 -9.95
CA LEU A 28 7.35 -5.69 -11.23
C LEU A 28 6.20 -5.12 -12.07
N ILE A 29 5.09 -5.84 -12.19
CA ILE A 29 3.90 -5.38 -12.92
C ILE A 29 3.35 -4.10 -12.28
N THR A 30 3.15 -4.08 -10.96
CA THR A 30 2.60 -2.93 -10.24
C THR A 30 3.51 -1.70 -10.39
N THR A 31 4.83 -1.87 -10.26
CA THR A 31 5.80 -0.79 -10.43
C THR A 31 5.83 -0.29 -11.87
N SER A 32 5.74 -1.19 -12.85
CA SER A 32 5.69 -0.83 -14.27
C SER A 32 4.44 -0.02 -14.62
N LEU A 33 3.29 -0.38 -14.05
CA LEU A 33 2.04 0.37 -14.21
C LEU A 33 2.16 1.78 -13.61
N GLY A 34 2.72 1.91 -12.39
CA GLY A 34 2.95 3.21 -11.76
C GLY A 34 3.95 4.08 -12.55
N PHE A 35 4.97 3.47 -13.15
CA PHE A 35 5.90 4.18 -14.04
C PHE A 35 5.19 4.69 -15.30
N MET A 36 4.36 3.84 -15.93
CA MET A 36 3.56 4.23 -17.09
C MET A 36 2.61 5.38 -16.78
N ASP A 37 1.92 5.32 -15.64
CA ASP A 37 1.03 6.39 -15.18
C ASP A 37 1.78 7.72 -15.03
N THR A 38 2.90 7.71 -14.32
CA THR A 38 3.76 8.89 -14.16
C THR A 38 4.26 9.44 -15.50
N PHE A 39 4.65 8.55 -16.41
CA PHE A 39 5.11 8.93 -17.75
C PHE A 39 3.98 9.58 -18.57
N MET A 40 2.77 8.99 -18.55
CA MET A 40 1.60 9.54 -19.27
C MET A 40 1.21 10.92 -18.73
N VAL A 41 1.17 11.09 -17.41
CA VAL A 41 0.87 12.39 -16.79
C VAL A 41 1.96 13.42 -17.12
N GLY A 42 3.23 13.01 -17.16
CA GLY A 42 4.35 13.87 -17.55
C GLY A 42 4.26 14.41 -18.96
N LEU A 43 3.66 13.66 -19.89
CA LEU A 43 3.42 14.12 -21.28
C LEU A 43 2.35 15.22 -21.38
N VAL A 44 1.42 15.29 -20.43
CA VAL A 44 0.33 16.29 -20.42
C VAL A 44 0.84 17.66 -19.98
N GLY A 45 1.85 17.71 -19.11
CA GLY A 45 2.50 18.94 -18.71
C GLY A 45 2.91 18.97 -17.22
N GLN A 46 3.78 19.91 -16.91
CA GLN A 46 4.38 20.00 -15.57
C GLN A 46 3.37 20.41 -14.48
N GLU A 47 2.40 21.26 -14.83
CA GLU A 47 1.35 21.68 -13.89
C GLU A 47 0.45 20.50 -13.50
N GLN A 48 0.04 19.69 -14.48
CA GLN A 48 -0.78 18.50 -14.28
C GLN A 48 -0.04 17.45 -13.43
N MET A 49 1.24 17.25 -13.70
CA MET A 49 2.08 16.34 -12.91
C MET A 49 2.17 16.80 -11.45
N SER A 50 2.32 18.09 -11.22
CA SER A 50 2.33 18.68 -9.86
C SER A 50 0.98 18.51 -9.17
N ALA A 51 -0.13 18.73 -9.88
CA ALA A 51 -1.49 18.56 -9.34
C ALA A 51 -1.75 17.11 -8.94
N VAL A 52 -1.40 16.14 -9.78
CA VAL A 52 -1.53 14.70 -9.48
C VAL A 52 -0.66 14.31 -8.28
N THR A 53 0.57 14.82 -8.19
CA THR A 53 1.46 14.55 -7.06
C THR A 53 0.86 15.04 -5.75
N VAL A 54 0.31 16.26 -5.71
CA VAL A 54 -0.35 16.82 -4.53
C VAL A 54 -1.62 16.03 -4.19
N SER A 55 -2.40 15.63 -5.19
CA SER A 55 -3.62 14.83 -5.00
C SER A 55 -3.34 13.42 -4.45
N ASN A 56 -2.16 12.87 -4.71
CA ASN A 56 -1.75 11.58 -4.17
C ASN A 56 -1.33 11.64 -2.69
N VAL A 57 -1.02 12.81 -2.12
CA VAL A 57 -0.57 12.91 -0.72
C VAL A 57 -1.56 12.33 0.28
N PRO A 58 -2.87 12.65 0.26
CA PRO A 58 -3.82 12.06 1.18
C PRO A 58 -3.96 10.55 0.99
N ILE A 59 -3.85 10.06 -0.25
CA ILE A 59 -3.86 8.62 -0.56
C ILE A 59 -2.64 7.93 0.06
N TYR A 60 -1.46 8.52 -0.01
CA TYR A 60 -0.24 7.99 0.63
C TYR A 60 -0.36 7.92 2.15
N ILE A 61 -0.99 8.90 2.78
CA ILE A 61 -1.23 8.88 4.24
C ILE A 61 -2.11 7.68 4.61
N ILE A 62 -3.19 7.45 3.87
CA ILE A 62 -4.07 6.30 4.08
C ILE A 62 -3.31 4.99 3.84
N GLN A 63 -2.51 4.90 2.78
CA GLN A 63 -1.68 3.73 2.49
C GLN A 63 -0.69 3.42 3.61
N LEU A 64 -0.09 4.44 4.24
CA LEU A 64 0.81 4.27 5.38
C LEU A 64 0.09 3.64 6.58
N ILE A 65 -1.13 4.08 6.89
CA ILE A 65 -1.95 3.50 7.96
C ILE A 65 -2.28 2.04 7.67
N ILE A 66 -2.72 1.75 6.44
CA ILE A 66 -3.04 0.39 5.99
C ILE A 66 -1.79 -0.50 6.02
N PHE A 67 -0.65 0.01 5.58
CA PHE A 67 0.63 -0.71 5.60
C PHE A 67 1.06 -1.06 7.03
N GLY A 68 0.90 -0.13 7.98
CA GLY A 68 1.16 -0.39 9.40
C GLY A 68 0.26 -1.51 9.96
N LEU A 69 -1.04 -1.46 9.66
CA LEU A 69 -1.99 -2.49 10.06
C LEU A 69 -1.66 -3.86 9.46
N GLN A 70 -1.34 -3.91 8.18
CA GLN A 70 -0.95 -5.14 7.48
C GLN A 70 0.35 -5.71 8.04
N SER A 71 1.36 -4.86 8.28
CA SER A 71 2.66 -5.28 8.81
C SER A 71 2.51 -5.89 10.21
N GLY A 72 1.78 -5.22 11.11
CA GLY A 72 1.48 -5.75 12.44
C GLY A 72 0.71 -7.06 12.41
N SER A 73 -0.32 -7.14 11.56
CA SER A 73 -1.11 -8.36 11.40
C SER A 73 -0.29 -9.54 10.89
N ARG A 74 0.62 -9.32 9.93
CA ARG A 74 1.52 -10.38 9.41
C ARG A 74 2.42 -10.96 10.50
N VAL A 75 2.97 -10.13 11.38
CA VAL A 75 3.81 -10.58 12.50
C VAL A 75 3.00 -11.45 13.46
N LEU A 76 1.82 -11.00 13.87
CA LEU A 76 0.96 -11.75 14.78
C LEU A 76 0.50 -13.09 14.16
N ILE A 77 0.05 -13.06 12.91
CA ILE A 77 -0.38 -14.26 12.19
C ILE A 77 0.76 -15.28 12.07
N SER A 78 1.99 -14.84 11.78
CA SER A 78 3.14 -15.74 11.68
C SER A 78 3.47 -16.40 13.03
N GLN A 79 3.34 -15.68 14.15
CA GLN A 79 3.56 -16.20 15.49
C GLN A 79 2.47 -17.22 15.89
N PHE A 80 1.20 -16.93 15.61
CA PHE A 80 0.10 -17.84 15.90
C PHE A 80 0.12 -19.06 14.98
N TRP A 81 0.55 -18.90 13.74
CA TRP A 81 0.76 -20.01 12.82
C TRP A 81 1.82 -20.99 13.35
N GLY A 82 2.93 -20.49 13.91
CA GLY A 82 3.97 -21.33 14.51
C GLY A 82 3.49 -22.10 15.74
N ARG A 83 2.36 -21.69 16.37
CA ARG A 83 1.71 -22.36 17.51
C ARG A 83 0.48 -23.20 17.11
N ASP A 84 0.17 -23.27 15.84
CA ASP A 84 -1.06 -23.90 15.27
C ASP A 84 -2.38 -23.33 15.89
N ASP A 85 -2.34 -22.08 16.36
CA ASP A 85 -3.49 -21.39 16.96
C ASP A 85 -4.32 -20.66 15.89
N ARG A 86 -5.17 -21.44 15.22
CA ARG A 86 -6.05 -20.92 14.15
C ARG A 86 -7.12 -19.96 14.69
N ALA A 87 -7.54 -20.12 15.93
CA ALA A 87 -8.55 -19.24 16.52
C ALA A 87 -8.01 -17.81 16.66
N SER A 88 -6.78 -17.65 17.13
CA SER A 88 -6.13 -16.35 17.25
C SER A 88 -5.83 -15.73 15.88
N ILE A 89 -5.48 -16.52 14.86
CA ILE A 89 -5.32 -16.04 13.47
C ILE A 89 -6.62 -15.44 12.96
N ASN A 90 -7.74 -16.14 13.10
CA ASN A 90 -9.05 -15.65 12.65
C ASN A 90 -9.46 -14.37 13.41
N ARG A 91 -9.12 -14.26 14.69
CA ARG A 91 -9.38 -13.04 15.48
C ARG A 91 -8.56 -11.85 14.97
N VAL A 92 -7.28 -12.03 14.69
CA VAL A 92 -6.41 -10.97 14.12
C VAL A 92 -6.92 -10.53 12.76
N MET A 93 -7.28 -11.48 11.90
CA MET A 93 -7.87 -11.19 10.58
C MET A 93 -9.20 -10.43 10.72
N GLY A 94 -10.07 -10.86 11.66
CA GLY A 94 -11.33 -10.19 11.94
C GLY A 94 -11.14 -8.74 12.39
N ILE A 95 -10.22 -8.49 13.32
CA ILE A 95 -9.89 -7.13 13.77
C ILE A 95 -9.39 -6.29 12.59
N GLY A 96 -8.46 -6.82 11.78
CA GLY A 96 -7.95 -6.13 10.59
C GLY A 96 -9.07 -5.76 9.61
N PHE A 97 -10.03 -6.68 9.40
CA PHE A 97 -11.17 -6.45 8.51
C PHE A 97 -12.13 -5.38 9.08
N PHE A 98 -12.41 -5.40 10.38
CA PHE A 98 -13.23 -4.38 11.03
C PHE A 98 -12.59 -3.00 10.99
N VAL A 99 -11.29 -2.89 11.26
CA VAL A 99 -10.56 -1.63 11.22
C VAL A 99 -10.52 -1.08 9.79
N ALA A 100 -10.18 -1.91 8.82
CA ALA A 100 -10.17 -1.51 7.40
C ALA A 100 -11.57 -1.11 6.92
N GLY A 101 -12.60 -1.91 7.28
CA GLY A 101 -14.01 -1.65 6.94
C GLY A 101 -14.57 -0.40 7.61
N GLY A 102 -14.05 0.00 8.77
CA GLY A 102 -14.43 1.25 9.44
C GLY A 102 -13.73 2.48 8.84
N ILE A 103 -12.45 2.38 8.55
CA ILE A 103 -11.65 3.49 8.01
C ILE A 103 -12.02 3.78 6.54
N SER A 104 -12.24 2.75 5.73
CA SER A 104 -12.49 2.89 4.29
C SER A 104 -13.69 3.79 3.95
N PRO A 105 -14.90 3.61 4.54
CA PRO A 105 -16.03 4.48 4.23
C PRO A 105 -15.81 5.92 4.71
N ILE A 106 -15.13 6.13 5.83
CA ILE A 106 -14.80 7.47 6.33
C ILE A 106 -13.92 8.19 5.31
N CYS A 107 -12.86 7.53 4.83
CA CYS A 107 -11.98 8.08 3.82
C CYS A 107 -12.70 8.32 2.49
N ALA A 108 -13.53 7.38 2.05
CA ALA A 108 -14.32 7.51 0.82
C ALA A 108 -15.29 8.69 0.88
N VAL A 109 -16.02 8.86 1.99
CA VAL A 109 -16.94 9.98 2.20
C VAL A 109 -16.17 11.31 2.27
N THR A 110 -15.07 11.36 3.01
CA THR A 110 -14.27 12.58 3.16
C THR A 110 -13.67 13.03 1.82
N MET A 111 -13.10 12.11 1.06
CA MET A 111 -12.53 12.41 -0.26
C MET A 111 -13.58 12.68 -1.33
N GLY A 112 -14.72 11.95 -1.30
CA GLY A 112 -15.78 12.13 -2.28
C GLY A 112 -16.62 13.39 -2.08
N LEU A 113 -16.89 13.79 -0.82
CA LEU A 113 -17.70 14.97 -0.52
C LEU A 113 -16.87 16.26 -0.34
N PHE A 114 -15.63 16.14 0.10
CA PHE A 114 -14.79 17.28 0.46
C PHE A 114 -13.40 17.28 -0.21
N PRO A 115 -13.27 16.92 -1.51
CA PRO A 115 -11.96 16.80 -2.16
C PRO A 115 -11.16 18.11 -2.13
N ARG A 116 -11.85 19.24 -2.34
CA ARG A 116 -11.24 20.57 -2.32
C ARG A 116 -10.68 20.93 -0.94
N GLN A 117 -11.42 20.65 0.13
CA GLN A 117 -10.99 20.94 1.50
C GLN A 117 -9.76 20.08 1.89
N VAL A 118 -9.76 18.81 1.47
CA VAL A 118 -8.62 17.91 1.70
C VAL A 118 -7.36 18.43 1.00
N LEU A 119 -7.48 18.91 -0.23
CA LEU A 119 -6.35 19.49 -0.97
C LEU A 119 -5.88 20.83 -0.36
N LEU A 120 -6.79 21.68 0.11
CA LEU A 120 -6.44 22.95 0.75
C LEU A 120 -5.69 22.78 2.08
N LEU A 121 -5.80 21.62 2.75
CA LEU A 121 -4.98 21.29 3.92
C LEU A 121 -3.52 20.95 3.55
N ILE A 122 -3.27 20.59 2.29
CA ILE A 122 -1.96 20.13 1.81
C ILE A 122 -1.24 21.25 1.04
N THR A 123 -1.98 22.07 0.29
CA THR A 123 -1.40 23.13 -0.54
C THR A 123 -2.25 24.39 -0.54
N ASP A 124 -1.60 25.54 -0.47
CA ASP A 124 -2.23 26.88 -0.59
C ASP A 124 -2.40 27.31 -2.06
N ASN A 125 -1.89 26.53 -3.02
CA ASN A 125 -1.97 26.87 -4.43
C ASN A 125 -3.31 26.46 -5.02
N LEU A 126 -4.22 27.46 -5.15
CA LEU A 126 -5.58 27.24 -5.66
C LEU A 126 -5.62 26.59 -7.05
N ARG A 127 -4.63 26.85 -7.90
CA ARG A 127 -4.57 26.29 -9.25
C ARG A 127 -4.30 24.78 -9.21
N LEU A 128 -3.41 24.34 -8.31
CA LEU A 128 -3.16 22.91 -8.09
C LEU A 128 -4.38 22.20 -7.47
N VAL A 129 -5.12 22.90 -6.62
CA VAL A 129 -6.37 22.40 -6.02
C VAL A 129 -7.44 22.19 -7.10
N GLU A 130 -7.63 23.15 -8.00
CA GLU A 130 -8.62 23.03 -9.10
C GLU A 130 -8.28 21.90 -10.06
N LEU A 131 -7.01 21.79 -10.45
CA LEU A 131 -6.54 20.72 -11.34
C LEU A 131 -6.53 19.35 -10.65
N GLY A 132 -6.27 19.30 -9.34
CA GLY A 132 -6.17 18.06 -8.56
C GLY A 132 -7.51 17.50 -8.09
N THR A 133 -8.55 18.34 -7.95
CA THR A 133 -9.88 17.92 -7.46
C THR A 133 -10.50 16.75 -8.24
N PRO A 134 -10.42 16.69 -9.59
CA PRO A 134 -10.97 15.57 -10.34
C PRO A 134 -10.16 14.26 -10.21
N TYR A 135 -8.97 14.28 -9.59
CA TYR A 135 -8.12 13.10 -9.40
C TYR A 135 -8.29 12.42 -8.03
N ILE A 136 -8.99 13.04 -7.08
CA ILE A 136 -9.32 12.47 -5.78
C ILE A 136 -10.69 11.77 -5.83
#